data_75c36c1292355086142012270e1edb2e
#
_entry.id   75c36c1292355086142012270e1edb2e
#
_cell.length_a   1.000
_cell.length_b   1.000
_cell.length_c   1.000
_cell.angle_alpha   90.00
_cell.angle_beta   90.00
_cell.angle_gamma   90.00
#
_symmetry.space_group_name_H-M   'P 1'
#
loop_
_entity.id
_entity.type
_entity.pdbx_description
1 polymer ?
#
loop_
_entity_poly.entity_id
_entity_poly.type
_entity_poly.pdbx_seq_one_letter_code
_entity_poly.pdbx_strand_id
1 'polypeptide(L)'
;WSSDVCSPIFGLTEGKEYKMVRGFPGGSEILLAMRRGEIDFDVARVGLYRQAAAPEVAAGTWTVLWQGGVARAGTIRRNTAIPDIPTFEEAFQTVFGGPPTGRQANFVRWHARAQGVTRFAALPRSAPAPARDILIDAWRRMASDEEFLREADKTLGIGPDAMLFADEARMAISAVLAGPDAAAPK
;
A
#
# COMPACT_ATOMS: atom_id res chain seq x y z
N TRP A 1 -12.29 0.49 -0.68
CA TRP A 1 -11.00 0.87 -0.07
C TRP A 1 -10.17 1.85 -0.90
N SER A 2 -10.28 1.89 -2.22
CA SER A 2 -9.39 2.70 -3.06
C SER A 2 -9.86 4.12 -3.32
N SER A 3 -11.13 4.36 -3.29
CA SER A 3 -11.75 5.57 -3.82
C SER A 3 -11.82 6.74 -2.84
N ASP A 4 -11.91 6.47 -1.53
CA ASP A 4 -11.91 7.53 -0.51
C ASP A 4 -10.53 8.20 -0.33
N VAL A 5 -9.50 7.69 -1.02
CA VAL A 5 -8.13 8.19 -0.96
C VAL A 5 -7.90 9.37 -1.89
N CYS A 6 -8.56 9.40 -3.05
CA CYS A 6 -8.33 10.44 -4.06
C CYS A 6 -8.75 11.83 -3.58
N SER A 7 -9.89 11.94 -2.89
CA SER A 7 -10.40 13.21 -2.41
C SER A 7 -9.43 13.95 -1.46
N PRO A 8 -8.94 13.32 -0.36
CA PRO A 8 -8.01 14.00 0.54
C PRO A 8 -6.62 14.24 -0.06
N ILE A 9 -6.15 13.35 -0.95
CA ILE A 9 -4.81 13.45 -1.54
C ILE A 9 -4.73 14.59 -2.55
N PHE A 10 -5.74 14.69 -3.43
CA PHE A 10 -5.72 15.66 -4.51
C PHE A 10 -6.57 16.90 -4.24
N GLY A 11 -7.30 16.95 -3.12
CA GLY A 11 -8.27 18.00 -2.87
C GLY A 11 -9.46 17.97 -3.84
N LEU A 12 -9.70 16.82 -4.48
CA LEU A 12 -10.79 16.65 -5.44
C LEU A 12 -12.12 16.39 -4.72
N THR A 13 -13.21 16.82 -5.32
CA THR A 13 -14.57 16.67 -4.80
C THR A 13 -15.32 15.62 -5.62
N GLU A 14 -15.82 14.56 -4.95
CA GLU A 14 -16.69 13.58 -5.59
C GLU A 14 -17.94 14.26 -6.17
N GLY A 15 -18.29 13.87 -7.37
CA GLY A 15 -19.43 14.44 -8.12
C GLY A 15 -19.13 15.74 -8.88
N LYS A 16 -17.93 16.33 -8.70
CA LYS A 16 -17.46 17.49 -9.46
C LYS A 16 -16.25 17.12 -10.34
N GLU A 17 -15.12 16.81 -9.71
CA GLU A 17 -13.88 16.52 -10.42
C GLU A 17 -13.69 15.03 -10.70
N TYR A 18 -14.33 14.16 -9.94
CA TYR A 18 -14.32 12.73 -10.19
C TYR A 18 -15.65 12.07 -9.80
N LYS A 19 -15.91 10.90 -10.38
CA LYS A 19 -17.04 10.04 -10.04
C LYS A 19 -16.51 8.69 -9.58
N MET A 20 -16.95 8.28 -8.40
CA MET A 20 -16.60 6.98 -7.88
C MET A 20 -17.50 5.89 -8.46
N VAL A 21 -16.92 4.90 -9.11
CA VAL A 21 -17.62 3.70 -9.60
C VAL A 21 -17.41 2.58 -8.60
N ARG A 22 -18.51 2.08 -8.04
CA ARG A 22 -18.51 1.06 -6.97
C ARG A 22 -19.17 -0.24 -7.46
N GLY A 23 -19.02 -1.32 -6.66
CA GLY A 23 -19.73 -2.58 -6.89
C GLY A 23 -18.90 -3.65 -7.58
N PHE A 24 -17.61 -3.44 -7.76
CA PHE A 24 -16.72 -4.47 -8.28
C PHE A 24 -16.39 -5.50 -7.19
N PRO A 25 -16.46 -6.81 -7.48
CA PRO A 25 -16.17 -7.85 -6.51
C PRO A 25 -14.67 -7.95 -6.16
N GLY A 26 -13.77 -7.48 -7.06
CA GLY A 26 -12.34 -7.51 -6.83
C GLY A 26 -11.55 -6.65 -7.80
N GLY A 27 -10.22 -6.59 -7.59
CA GLY A 27 -9.33 -5.76 -8.41
C GLY A 27 -9.20 -6.21 -9.86
N SER A 28 -9.36 -7.50 -10.15
CA SER A 28 -9.31 -8.01 -11.53
C SER A 28 -10.47 -7.48 -12.37
N GLU A 29 -11.66 -7.38 -11.77
CA GLU A 29 -12.86 -6.82 -12.42
C GLU A 29 -12.71 -5.32 -12.64
N ILE A 30 -12.04 -4.61 -11.72
CA ILE A 30 -11.71 -3.19 -11.90
C ILE A 30 -10.77 -2.99 -13.09
N LEU A 31 -9.68 -3.78 -13.20
CA LEU A 31 -8.76 -3.69 -14.34
C LEU A 31 -9.44 -4.06 -15.66
N LEU A 32 -10.39 -5.00 -15.65
CA LEU A 32 -11.19 -5.30 -16.83
C LEU A 32 -12.09 -4.14 -17.24
N ALA A 33 -12.69 -3.45 -16.27
CA ALA A 33 -13.48 -2.24 -16.51
C ALA A 33 -12.62 -1.08 -17.05
N MET A 34 -11.38 -0.93 -16.57
CA MET A 34 -10.41 0.02 -17.15
C MET A 34 -10.10 -0.31 -18.61
N ARG A 35 -9.89 -1.59 -18.97
CA ARG A 35 -9.67 -2.00 -20.37
C ARG A 35 -10.85 -1.69 -21.28
N ARG A 36 -12.07 -1.67 -20.74
CA ARG A 36 -13.29 -1.31 -21.47
C ARG A 36 -13.57 0.19 -21.50
N GLY A 37 -12.76 1.00 -20.83
CA GLY A 37 -12.99 2.44 -20.72
C GLY A 37 -14.17 2.81 -19.81
N GLU A 38 -14.58 1.93 -18.91
CA GLU A 38 -15.63 2.19 -17.92
C GLU A 38 -15.08 2.95 -16.70
N ILE A 39 -13.75 2.88 -16.49
CA ILE A 39 -13.01 3.52 -15.40
C ILE A 39 -11.71 4.09 -15.95
N ASP A 40 -11.39 5.32 -15.56
CA ASP A 40 -10.19 6.04 -16.01
C ASP A 40 -9.01 5.91 -15.04
N PHE A 41 -9.26 5.55 -13.77
CA PHE A 41 -8.25 5.53 -12.72
C PHE A 41 -8.55 4.46 -11.64
N ASP A 42 -7.52 3.75 -11.21
CA ASP A 42 -7.59 2.82 -10.08
C ASP A 42 -6.29 2.81 -9.26
N VAL A 43 -6.38 2.32 -8.02
CA VAL A 43 -5.26 2.06 -7.12
C VAL A 43 -5.11 0.56 -6.92
N ALA A 44 -4.27 -0.07 -7.71
CA ALA A 44 -4.03 -1.50 -7.67
C ALA A 44 -2.98 -1.89 -6.61
N ARG A 45 -3.09 -3.10 -6.07
CA ARG A 45 -2.02 -3.71 -5.25
C ARG A 45 -0.85 -4.13 -6.15
N VAL A 46 0.37 -4.10 -5.62
CA VAL A 46 1.59 -4.42 -6.37
C VAL A 46 1.52 -5.78 -7.08
N GLY A 47 1.04 -6.82 -6.41
CA GLY A 47 0.88 -8.14 -7.05
C GLY A 47 -0.08 -8.10 -8.25
N LEU A 48 -1.23 -7.45 -8.11
CA LEU A 48 -2.19 -7.31 -9.21
C LEU A 48 -1.64 -6.43 -10.34
N TYR A 49 -0.94 -5.34 -10.00
CA TYR A 49 -0.24 -4.51 -10.98
C TYR A 49 0.73 -5.35 -11.81
N ARG A 50 1.64 -6.10 -11.18
CA ARG A 50 2.63 -6.94 -11.88
C ARG A 50 1.99 -7.99 -12.78
N GLN A 51 0.90 -8.62 -12.32
CA GLN A 51 0.24 -9.71 -13.03
C GLN A 51 -0.65 -9.25 -14.18
N ALA A 52 -1.33 -8.13 -14.04
CA ALA A 52 -2.41 -7.76 -14.94
C ALA A 52 -2.33 -6.33 -15.50
N ALA A 53 -1.73 -5.37 -14.81
CA ALA A 53 -1.63 -3.99 -15.29
C ALA A 53 -0.28 -3.67 -15.98
N ALA A 54 0.81 -4.30 -15.55
CA ALA A 54 2.14 -4.05 -16.12
C ALA A 54 2.24 -4.29 -17.64
N PRO A 55 1.58 -5.31 -18.23
CA PRO A 55 1.55 -5.47 -19.69
C PRO A 55 0.91 -4.27 -20.42
N GLU A 56 -0.14 -3.67 -19.87
CA GLU A 56 -0.81 -2.50 -20.45
C GLU A 56 0.09 -1.26 -20.37
N VAL A 57 0.83 -1.13 -19.28
CA VAL A 57 1.82 -0.05 -19.11
C VAL A 57 2.97 -0.23 -20.11
N ALA A 58 3.47 -1.45 -20.27
CA ALA A 58 4.52 -1.76 -21.26
C ALA A 58 4.07 -1.52 -22.70
N ALA A 59 2.79 -1.74 -22.99
CA ALA A 59 2.18 -1.44 -24.30
C ALA A 59 1.89 0.06 -24.51
N GLY A 60 2.06 0.91 -23.46
CA GLY A 60 1.77 2.33 -23.53
C GLY A 60 0.27 2.68 -23.50
N THR A 61 -0.61 1.72 -23.23
CA THR A 61 -2.05 1.94 -23.10
C THR A 61 -2.43 2.53 -21.76
N TRP A 62 -1.66 2.25 -20.71
CA TRP A 62 -1.84 2.80 -19.37
C TRP A 62 -0.56 3.48 -18.88
N THR A 63 -0.75 4.42 -17.95
CA THR A 63 0.36 5.12 -17.28
C THR A 63 0.26 4.92 -15.78
N VAL A 64 1.37 4.55 -15.13
CA VAL A 64 1.47 4.51 -13.68
C VAL A 64 1.93 5.87 -13.19
N LEU A 65 1.16 6.50 -12.33
CA LEU A 65 1.46 7.84 -11.83
C LEU A 65 2.43 7.81 -10.64
N TRP A 66 2.18 6.90 -9.67
CA TRP A 66 3.03 6.71 -8.48
C TRP A 66 2.73 5.38 -7.79
N GLN A 67 3.56 5.03 -6.82
CA GLN A 67 3.31 3.96 -5.85
C GLN A 67 3.14 4.52 -4.44
N GLY A 68 2.40 3.81 -3.57
CA GLY A 68 2.26 4.15 -2.16
C GLY A 68 3.57 4.00 -1.36
N GLY A 69 4.47 3.17 -1.86
CA GLY A 69 5.74 2.87 -1.21
C GLY A 69 5.61 1.93 0.00
N VAL A 70 6.73 1.68 0.66
CA VAL A 70 6.84 0.90 1.89
C VAL A 70 7.28 1.82 3.02
N ALA A 71 6.46 1.90 4.07
CA ALA A 71 6.77 2.70 5.26
C ALA A 71 7.66 1.91 6.22
N ARG A 72 8.87 2.43 6.50
CA ARG A 72 9.84 1.88 7.45
C ARG A 72 10.48 3.01 8.25
N ALA A 73 10.57 2.84 9.56
CA ALA A 73 11.26 3.77 10.46
C ALA A 73 10.92 5.25 10.20
N GLY A 74 9.64 5.54 9.94
CA GLY A 74 9.17 6.91 9.70
C GLY A 74 9.38 7.44 8.28
N THR A 75 10.05 6.69 7.39
CA THR A 75 10.26 7.06 5.99
C THR A 75 9.42 6.19 5.05
N ILE A 76 9.08 6.74 3.88
CA ILE A 76 8.46 6.00 2.79
C ILE A 76 9.53 5.76 1.72
N ARG A 77 9.70 4.51 1.30
CA ARG A 77 10.65 4.11 0.26
C ARG A 77 9.90 3.42 -0.86
N ARG A 78 10.48 3.39 -2.05
CA ARG A 78 9.94 2.60 -3.16
C ARG A 78 9.88 1.12 -2.80
N ASN A 79 8.82 0.44 -3.21
CA ASN A 79 8.72 -1.01 -3.12
C ASN A 79 9.74 -1.62 -4.08
N THR A 80 10.55 -2.55 -3.59
CA THR A 80 11.61 -3.22 -4.38
C THR A 80 11.07 -4.06 -5.53
N ALA A 81 9.81 -4.47 -5.49
CA ALA A 81 9.15 -5.20 -6.57
C ALA A 81 8.75 -4.30 -7.77
N ILE A 82 8.76 -2.97 -7.61
CA ILE A 82 8.42 -1.97 -8.63
C ILE A 82 9.31 -0.71 -8.48
N PRO A 83 10.65 -0.87 -8.52
CA PRO A 83 11.59 0.19 -8.14
C PRO A 83 11.58 1.39 -9.08
N ASP A 84 11.14 1.22 -10.32
CA ASP A 84 11.13 2.26 -11.35
C ASP A 84 9.96 3.24 -11.19
N ILE A 85 8.92 2.88 -10.42
CA ILE A 85 7.76 3.74 -10.19
C ILE A 85 8.08 4.68 -9.02
N PRO A 86 7.91 6.01 -9.18
CA PRO A 86 8.14 6.95 -8.10
C PRO A 86 7.11 6.76 -6.97
N THR A 87 7.49 7.06 -5.73
CA THR A 87 6.51 7.23 -4.64
C THR A 87 5.64 8.45 -4.89
N PHE A 88 4.52 8.55 -4.21
CA PHE A 88 3.67 9.74 -4.30
C PHE A 88 4.46 11.03 -3.96
N GLU A 89 5.30 11.02 -2.92
CA GLU A 89 6.08 12.20 -2.53
C GLU A 89 7.08 12.60 -3.64
N GLU A 90 7.75 11.64 -4.26
CA GLU A 90 8.66 11.90 -5.39
C GLU A 90 7.92 12.44 -6.62
N ALA A 91 6.78 11.84 -6.98
CA ALA A 91 5.96 12.30 -8.08
C ALA A 91 5.41 13.72 -7.82
N PHE A 92 4.92 13.97 -6.60
CA PHE A 92 4.45 15.30 -6.20
C PHE A 92 5.57 16.35 -6.30
N GLN A 93 6.76 16.03 -5.80
CA GLN A 93 7.91 16.94 -5.86
C GLN A 93 8.30 17.25 -7.30
N THR A 94 8.23 16.27 -8.19
CA THR A 94 8.53 16.47 -9.62
C THR A 94 7.54 17.43 -10.29
N VAL A 95 6.24 17.32 -9.95
CA VAL A 95 5.18 18.13 -10.57
C VAL A 95 5.12 19.54 -9.97
N PHE A 96 5.26 19.66 -8.65
CA PHE A 96 5.02 20.91 -7.92
C PHE A 96 6.29 21.60 -7.42
N GLY A 97 7.48 21.04 -7.68
CA GLY A 97 8.76 21.64 -7.32
C GLY A 97 9.15 21.58 -5.85
N GLY A 98 8.35 20.89 -5.00
CA GLY A 98 8.61 20.73 -3.57
C GLY A 98 7.84 19.57 -2.95
N PRO A 99 8.20 19.12 -1.73
CA PRO A 99 7.50 18.03 -1.07
C PRO A 99 6.06 18.42 -0.69
N PRO A 100 5.14 17.45 -0.60
CA PRO A 100 3.80 17.72 -0.10
C PRO A 100 3.86 18.20 1.36
N THR A 101 3.00 19.14 1.73
CA THR A 101 2.95 19.74 3.06
C THR A 101 1.55 19.68 3.67
N GLY A 102 1.44 19.97 4.96
CA GLY A 102 0.15 20.09 5.65
C GLY A 102 -0.64 18.78 5.71
N ARG A 103 -1.97 18.90 5.75
CA ARG A 103 -2.90 17.78 5.97
C ARG A 103 -2.82 16.72 4.86
N GLN A 104 -2.60 17.13 3.62
CA GLN A 104 -2.47 16.21 2.49
C GLN A 104 -1.24 15.31 2.64
N ALA A 105 -0.08 15.88 3.00
CA ALA A 105 1.12 15.11 3.26
C ALA A 105 0.94 14.11 4.42
N ASN A 106 0.30 14.54 5.50
CA ASN A 106 0.01 13.67 6.64
C ASN A 106 -0.89 12.51 6.25
N PHE A 107 -1.91 12.77 5.44
CA PHE A 107 -2.81 11.72 4.94
C PHE A 107 -2.08 10.71 4.04
N VAL A 108 -1.24 11.18 3.12
CA VAL A 108 -0.45 10.29 2.23
C VAL A 108 0.48 9.40 3.03
N ARG A 109 1.21 9.96 4.00
CA ARG A 109 2.11 9.20 4.88
C ARG A 109 1.36 8.19 5.75
N TRP A 110 0.22 8.60 6.31
CA TRP A 110 -0.66 7.72 7.07
C TRP A 110 -1.18 6.59 6.18
N HIS A 111 -1.66 6.90 4.97
CA HIS A 111 -2.15 5.91 4.01
C HIS A 111 -1.07 4.90 3.61
N ALA A 112 0.16 5.34 3.33
CA ALA A 112 1.27 4.45 3.03
C ALA A 112 1.58 3.49 4.19
N ARG A 113 1.51 3.97 5.44
CA ARG A 113 1.63 3.12 6.65
C ARG A 113 0.47 2.14 6.76
N ALA A 114 -0.76 2.59 6.52
CA ALA A 114 -1.94 1.75 6.56
C ALA A 114 -1.88 0.62 5.55
N GLN A 115 -1.36 0.87 4.36
CA GLN A 115 -1.15 -0.17 3.34
C GLN A 115 -0.14 -1.24 3.79
N GLY A 116 0.87 -0.86 4.57
CA GLY A 116 1.86 -1.79 5.12
C GLY A 116 1.31 -2.76 6.18
N VAL A 117 0.14 -2.46 6.78
CA VAL A 117 -0.49 -3.29 7.82
C VAL A 117 -1.83 -3.89 7.39
N THR A 118 -2.09 -3.99 6.11
CA THR A 118 -3.37 -4.51 5.57
C THR A 118 -3.57 -6.00 5.78
N ARG A 119 -2.51 -6.75 6.03
CA ARG A 119 -2.56 -8.18 6.32
C ARG A 119 -1.77 -8.47 7.57
N PHE A 120 -2.41 -9.04 8.57
CA PHE A 120 -1.79 -9.39 9.83
C PHE A 120 -2.31 -10.72 10.35
N ALA A 121 -1.46 -11.45 11.08
CA ALA A 121 -1.88 -12.56 11.89
C ALA A 121 -2.08 -12.08 13.34
N ALA A 122 -3.20 -12.43 13.94
CA ALA A 122 -3.50 -12.09 15.32
C ALA A 122 -3.92 -13.32 16.11
N LEU A 123 -3.62 -13.31 17.39
CA LEU A 123 -4.06 -14.31 18.35
C LEU A 123 -5.04 -13.66 19.35
N PRO A 124 -6.01 -14.43 19.87
CA PRO A 124 -6.80 -13.97 20.99
C PRO A 124 -5.90 -13.59 22.18
N ARG A 125 -6.32 -12.58 22.94
CA ARG A 125 -5.58 -12.15 24.15
C ARG A 125 -5.42 -13.30 25.17
N SER A 126 -6.35 -14.24 25.17
CA SER A 126 -6.35 -15.43 26.02
C SER A 126 -5.44 -16.56 25.54
N ALA A 127 -4.78 -16.41 24.37
CA ALA A 127 -3.88 -17.44 23.87
C ALA A 127 -2.73 -17.69 24.85
N PRO A 128 -2.43 -18.98 25.19
CA PRO A 128 -1.33 -19.31 26.08
C PRO A 128 0.01 -18.77 25.58
N ALA A 129 0.84 -18.24 26.48
CA ALA A 129 2.14 -17.68 26.12
C ALA A 129 3.01 -18.66 25.30
N PRO A 130 3.11 -19.96 25.63
CA PRO A 130 3.88 -20.90 24.82
C PRO A 130 3.40 -21.01 23.37
N ALA A 131 2.08 -21.02 23.15
CA ALA A 131 1.51 -21.08 21.79
C ALA A 131 1.83 -19.82 21.00
N ARG A 132 1.75 -18.65 21.63
CA ARG A 132 2.13 -17.37 21.02
C ARG A 132 3.60 -17.36 20.61
N ASP A 133 4.49 -17.80 21.50
CA ASP A 133 5.93 -17.77 21.27
C ASP A 133 6.33 -18.74 20.15
N ILE A 134 5.75 -19.94 20.10
CA ILE A 134 5.92 -20.90 19.00
C ILE A 134 5.49 -20.29 17.65
N LEU A 135 4.34 -19.60 17.61
CA LEU A 135 3.85 -19.00 16.38
C LEU A 135 4.70 -17.80 15.92
N ILE A 136 5.20 -16.98 16.86
CA ILE A 136 6.12 -15.90 16.53
C ILE A 136 7.42 -16.46 15.92
N ASP A 137 7.97 -17.51 16.50
CA ASP A 137 9.19 -18.13 15.99
C ASP A 137 8.97 -18.83 14.65
N ALA A 138 7.83 -19.50 14.46
CA ALA A 138 7.46 -20.10 13.19
C ALA A 138 7.33 -19.00 12.09
N TRP A 139 6.70 -17.88 12.42
CA TRP A 139 6.55 -16.74 11.50
C TRP A 139 7.90 -16.13 11.12
N ARG A 140 8.83 -15.98 12.08
CA ARG A 140 10.19 -15.50 11.81
C ARG A 140 10.96 -16.45 10.89
N ARG A 141 10.88 -17.76 11.13
CA ARG A 141 11.52 -18.76 10.25
C ARG A 141 10.96 -18.69 8.84
N MET A 142 9.64 -18.64 8.70
CA MET A 142 8.98 -18.48 7.39
C MET A 142 9.46 -17.22 6.66
N ALA A 143 9.56 -16.09 7.36
CA ALA A 143 10.03 -14.83 6.77
C ALA A 143 11.52 -14.80 6.41
N SER A 144 12.28 -15.83 6.81
CA SER A 144 13.67 -16.05 6.43
C SER A 144 13.84 -17.19 5.40
N ASP A 145 12.74 -17.84 5.02
CA ASP A 145 12.75 -18.93 4.06
C ASP A 145 12.76 -18.38 2.63
N GLU A 146 13.78 -18.75 1.86
CA GLU A 146 13.98 -18.20 0.51
C GLU A 146 12.88 -18.61 -0.49
N GLU A 147 12.32 -19.82 -0.33
CA GLU A 147 11.26 -20.30 -1.20
C GLU A 147 9.97 -19.53 -0.92
N PHE A 148 9.62 -19.37 0.36
CA PHE A 148 8.51 -18.54 0.77
C PHE A 148 8.63 -17.10 0.29
N LEU A 149 9.81 -16.48 0.44
CA LEU A 149 10.05 -15.08 0.01
C LEU A 149 9.92 -14.92 -1.51
N ARG A 150 10.42 -15.88 -2.29
CA ARG A 150 10.23 -15.85 -3.76
C ARG A 150 8.76 -15.95 -4.17
N GLU A 151 8.01 -16.86 -3.53
CA GLU A 151 6.60 -17.03 -3.85
C GLU A 151 5.75 -15.84 -3.36
N ALA A 152 6.07 -15.28 -2.20
CA ALA A 152 5.44 -14.08 -1.68
C ALA A 152 5.69 -12.86 -2.56
N ASP A 153 6.91 -12.66 -3.05
CA ASP A 153 7.21 -11.60 -4.02
C ASP A 153 6.44 -11.79 -5.33
N LYS A 154 6.48 -13.00 -5.89
CA LYS A 154 5.81 -13.32 -7.15
C LYS A 154 4.29 -13.10 -7.07
N THR A 155 3.66 -13.59 -5.99
CA THR A 155 2.20 -13.63 -5.86
C THR A 155 1.62 -12.34 -5.29
N LEU A 156 2.32 -11.74 -4.32
CA LEU A 156 1.81 -10.61 -3.54
C LEU A 156 2.60 -9.31 -3.78
N GLY A 157 3.79 -9.39 -4.38
CA GLY A 157 4.71 -8.26 -4.48
C GLY A 157 5.24 -7.84 -3.10
N ILE A 158 5.45 -8.82 -2.19
CA ILE A 158 5.91 -8.59 -0.82
C ILE A 158 7.35 -9.06 -0.73
N GLY A 159 8.28 -8.11 -0.62
CA GLY A 159 9.68 -8.40 -0.29
C GLY A 159 9.88 -8.62 1.22
N PRO A 160 11.06 -9.12 1.62
CA PRO A 160 11.40 -9.36 3.03
C PRO A 160 11.26 -8.10 3.89
N ASP A 161 11.52 -6.94 3.31
CA ASP A 161 11.43 -5.65 3.99
C ASP A 161 9.99 -5.21 4.31
N ALA A 162 8.98 -5.85 3.73
CA ALA A 162 7.58 -5.51 3.97
C ALA A 162 6.95 -6.25 5.16
N MET A 163 7.69 -7.19 5.79
CA MET A 163 7.20 -7.95 6.94
C MET A 163 7.57 -7.27 8.26
N LEU A 164 6.59 -7.12 9.14
CA LEU A 164 6.75 -6.54 10.48
C LEU A 164 6.49 -7.60 11.54
N PHE A 165 7.24 -7.56 12.64
CA PHE A 165 7.13 -8.54 13.72
C PHE A 165 6.91 -7.89 15.08
N ALA A 166 6.15 -8.58 15.92
CA ALA A 166 5.99 -8.27 17.35
C ALA A 166 5.76 -6.77 17.62
N ASP A 167 6.71 -6.12 18.27
CA ASP A 167 6.58 -4.72 18.69
C ASP A 167 6.58 -3.75 17.50
N GLU A 168 7.33 -4.03 16.46
CA GLU A 168 7.32 -3.21 15.23
C GLU A 168 5.93 -3.23 14.57
N ALA A 169 5.32 -4.41 14.46
CA ALA A 169 3.95 -4.56 13.94
C ALA A 169 2.93 -3.83 14.84
N ARG A 170 3.10 -3.95 16.17
CA ARG A 170 2.23 -3.27 17.14
C ARG A 170 2.33 -1.75 17.02
N MET A 171 3.55 -1.21 16.92
CA MET A 171 3.78 0.23 16.73
C MET A 171 3.18 0.72 15.40
N ALA A 172 3.36 -0.03 14.32
CA ALA A 172 2.81 0.31 13.02
C ALA A 172 1.27 0.35 13.05
N ILE A 173 0.62 -0.67 13.64
CA ILE A 173 -0.83 -0.73 13.80
C ILE A 173 -1.32 0.44 14.68
N SER A 174 -0.67 0.70 15.81
CA SER A 174 -1.05 1.80 16.70
C SER A 174 -0.95 3.17 16.01
N ALA A 175 0.09 3.39 15.21
CA ALA A 175 0.26 4.62 14.44
C ALA A 175 -0.84 4.80 13.37
N VAL A 176 -1.30 3.70 12.76
CA VAL A 176 -2.42 3.74 11.80
C VAL A 176 -3.74 4.04 12.51
N LEU A 177 -3.99 3.42 13.66
CA LEU A 177 -5.22 3.63 14.44
C LEU A 177 -5.31 5.04 15.03
N ALA A 178 -4.19 5.70 15.28
CA ALA A 178 -4.14 7.09 15.75
C ALA A 178 -4.60 8.12 14.69
N GLY A 179 -4.66 7.72 13.41
CA GLY A 179 -5.11 8.57 12.32
C GLY A 179 -4.04 9.47 11.70
N PRO A 180 -4.36 10.19 10.60
CA PRO A 180 -3.40 10.98 9.85
C PRO A 180 -2.89 12.21 10.63
N ASP A 181 -3.70 12.78 11.49
CA ASP A 181 -3.34 14.01 12.23
C ASP A 181 -2.42 13.73 13.45
N ALA A 182 -2.42 12.50 13.99
CA ALA A 182 -1.52 12.09 15.06
C ALA A 182 -0.06 11.87 14.60
N ALA A 183 0.17 11.80 13.30
CA ALA A 183 1.49 11.55 12.71
C ALA A 183 2.26 12.86 12.39
N ALA A 184 1.70 14.03 12.69
CA ALA A 184 2.42 15.29 12.53
C ALA A 184 3.48 15.40 13.65
N PRO A 185 4.78 15.58 13.32
CA PRO A 185 5.75 15.95 14.34
C PRO A 185 5.36 17.30 14.93
N LYS A 186 5.37 17.38 16.28
CA LYS A 186 5.23 18.64 16.99
C LYS A 186 6.43 19.53 16.73
#